data_799d0fd97432989dd34a37ca1685d932
#
_entry.id   799d0fd97432989dd34a37ca1685d932
#
_cell.length_a   1.000
_cell.length_b   1.000
_cell.length_c   1.000
_cell.angle_alpha   90.00
_cell.angle_beta   90.00
_cell.angle_gamma   90.00
#
_symmetry.space_group_name_H-M   'P 1'
#
loop_
_entity.id
_entity.type
_entity.pdbx_description
1 polymer ?
#
loop_
_entity_poly.entity_id
_entity_poly.type
_entity_poly.pdbx_seq_one_letter_code
_entity_poly.pdbx_strand_id
1 'polypeptide(L)'
;MAAPLTNNRTPRWVNGQRRKPVTRTTLLTRLSVLWGMGLAAGKLVMGLSVASVFLCLHAFYTACMGLARWLFVRVQTGGRPFGLWSARGCYPAMGGIVLSASVFYMLYSLRLFLGQPSPRYHRYVAIAIAVFTLAEIVLNIYGSVTARRRSEPLLHALRLTNLAASLICLPLAQAAILSFTHTVDLSFYNGLSGLIFGAFAAIIGAWMLFHRPKQPAE
;
A
#
# COMPACT_ATOMS: atom_id res chain seq x y z
N MET A 1 14.62 33.83 60.70
CA MET A 1 15.27 33.03 59.62
C MET A 1 14.28 31.98 59.13
N ALA A 2 13.62 32.26 58.02
CA ALA A 2 12.63 31.35 57.43
C ALA A 2 13.24 30.69 56.18
N ALA A 3 13.30 29.34 56.14
CA ALA A 3 13.79 28.57 55.03
C ALA A 3 12.76 28.58 53.86
N PRO A 4 13.17 28.68 52.60
CA PRO A 4 12.26 28.66 51.47
C PRO A 4 11.85 27.21 51.18
N LEU A 5 10.54 26.95 51.14
CA LEU A 5 9.93 25.72 50.68
C LEU A 5 10.17 25.58 49.15
N THR A 6 11.11 24.73 48.77
CA THR A 6 11.29 24.33 47.36
C THR A 6 10.10 23.47 46.92
N ASN A 7 9.17 24.13 46.21
CA ASN A 7 8.03 23.48 45.57
C ASN A 7 8.52 22.68 44.35
N ASN A 8 8.94 21.45 44.56
CA ASN A 8 9.40 20.54 43.52
C ASN A 8 8.18 19.91 42.84
N ARG A 9 7.39 20.72 42.11
CA ARG A 9 6.33 20.22 41.22
C ARG A 9 6.98 19.68 39.96
N THR A 10 7.32 18.40 39.98
CA THR A 10 7.59 17.68 38.71
C THR A 10 6.41 17.86 37.76
N PRO A 11 6.63 18.28 36.53
CA PRO A 11 5.53 18.52 35.59
C PRO A 11 4.73 17.25 35.35
N ARG A 12 3.43 17.31 35.58
CA ARG A 12 2.44 16.21 35.48
C ARG A 12 2.32 15.56 34.06
N TRP A 13 3.03 16.08 33.07
CA TRP A 13 2.93 15.60 31.69
C TRP A 13 3.86 14.42 31.35
N VAL A 14 4.74 13.98 32.26
CA VAL A 14 5.65 12.85 32.04
C VAL A 14 4.94 11.47 32.14
N ASN A 15 3.79 11.39 32.80
CA ASN A 15 3.08 10.12 33.05
C ASN A 15 1.84 9.88 32.17
N GLY A 16 1.63 10.67 31.12
CA GLY A 16 0.40 10.66 30.30
C GLY A 16 0.53 9.95 28.94
N GLN A 17 1.52 9.08 28.69
CA GLN A 17 1.42 8.16 27.57
C GLN A 17 0.40 7.05 27.90
N ARG A 18 -0.86 7.42 28.11
CA ARG A 18 -1.98 6.49 28.02
C ARG A 18 -1.83 5.80 26.66
N ARG A 19 -1.57 4.50 26.67
CA ARG A 19 -1.70 3.65 25.50
C ARG A 19 -3.06 3.96 24.87
N LYS A 20 -3.04 4.75 23.78
CA LYS A 20 -4.29 5.07 23.08
C LYS A 20 -4.95 3.73 22.79
N PRO A 21 -6.24 3.53 23.11
CA PRO A 21 -6.90 2.26 22.87
C PRO A 21 -6.68 1.89 21.41
N VAL A 22 -6.33 0.63 21.17
CA VAL A 22 -6.15 0.10 19.80
C VAL A 22 -7.42 0.44 19.04
N THR A 23 -7.34 1.48 18.20
CA THR A 23 -8.51 1.98 17.51
C THR A 23 -8.96 0.93 16.50
N ARG A 24 -10.26 0.85 16.24
CA ARG A 24 -10.87 -0.05 15.24
C ARG A 24 -10.09 0.00 13.90
N THR A 25 -9.59 1.17 13.51
CA THR A 25 -8.76 1.36 12.32
C THR A 25 -7.45 0.57 12.39
N THR A 26 -6.76 0.55 13.53
CA THR A 26 -5.49 -0.20 13.69
C THR A 26 -5.72 -1.71 13.62
N LEU A 27 -6.81 -2.22 14.19
CA LEU A 27 -7.19 -3.63 14.07
C LEU A 27 -7.53 -4.01 12.62
N LEU A 28 -8.35 -3.21 11.96
CA LEU A 28 -8.70 -3.42 10.54
C LEU A 28 -7.45 -3.36 9.66
N THR A 29 -6.51 -2.46 9.93
CA THR A 29 -5.26 -2.38 9.18
C THR A 29 -4.37 -3.59 9.44
N ARG A 30 -4.29 -4.12 10.67
CA ARG A 30 -3.57 -5.37 10.96
C ARG A 30 -4.12 -6.55 10.17
N LEU A 31 -5.45 -6.71 10.16
CA LEU A 31 -6.11 -7.74 9.36
C LEU A 31 -5.84 -7.55 7.87
N SER A 32 -5.88 -6.31 7.39
CA SER A 32 -5.56 -5.97 6.00
C SER A 32 -4.10 -6.27 5.63
N VAL A 33 -3.15 -6.12 6.55
CA VAL A 33 -1.73 -6.52 6.33
C VAL A 33 -1.63 -8.03 6.18
N LEU A 34 -2.20 -8.79 7.11
CA LEU A 34 -2.17 -10.26 7.05
C LEU A 34 -2.84 -10.80 5.79
N TRP A 35 -4.01 -10.26 5.45
CA TRP A 35 -4.71 -10.59 4.23
C TRP A 35 -3.92 -10.23 2.97
N GLY A 36 -3.34 -9.03 2.92
CA GLY A 36 -2.52 -8.59 1.79
C GLY A 36 -1.26 -9.44 1.60
N MET A 37 -0.60 -9.85 2.69
CA MET A 37 0.55 -10.75 2.62
C MET A 37 0.15 -12.16 2.15
N GLY A 38 -1.01 -12.67 2.61
CA GLY A 38 -1.58 -13.93 2.11
C GLY A 38 -1.89 -13.88 0.62
N LEU A 39 -2.51 -12.77 0.15
CA LEU A 39 -2.77 -12.57 -1.28
C LEU A 39 -1.48 -12.44 -2.10
N ALA A 40 -0.46 -11.75 -1.59
CA ALA A 40 0.84 -11.63 -2.26
C ALA A 40 1.50 -13.01 -2.41
N ALA A 41 1.48 -13.83 -1.35
CA ALA A 41 2.00 -15.20 -1.39
C ALA A 41 1.21 -16.07 -2.39
N GLY A 42 -0.12 -16.00 -2.38
CA GLY A 42 -0.97 -16.73 -3.31
C GLY A 42 -0.69 -16.34 -4.78
N LYS A 43 -0.61 -15.03 -5.07
CA LYS A 43 -0.25 -14.52 -6.41
C LYS A 43 1.16 -14.95 -6.82
N LEU A 44 2.12 -14.97 -5.88
CA LEU A 44 3.48 -15.42 -6.17
C LEU A 44 3.51 -16.90 -6.53
N VAL A 45 2.84 -17.76 -5.76
CA VAL A 45 2.74 -19.20 -6.05
C VAL A 45 2.07 -19.42 -7.41
N MET A 46 0.96 -18.73 -7.69
CA MET A 46 0.29 -18.81 -8.99
C MET A 46 1.20 -18.29 -10.12
N GLY A 47 1.91 -17.18 -9.90
CA GLY A 47 2.84 -16.60 -10.89
C GLY A 47 3.98 -17.55 -11.25
N LEU A 48 4.54 -18.22 -10.27
CA LEU A 48 5.59 -19.22 -10.47
C LEU A 48 5.03 -20.47 -11.17
N SER A 49 3.85 -20.94 -10.80
CA SER A 49 3.22 -22.12 -11.41
C SER A 49 2.88 -21.92 -12.90
N VAL A 50 2.54 -20.69 -13.29
CA VAL A 50 2.18 -20.34 -14.69
C VAL A 50 3.35 -19.67 -15.42
N ALA A 51 4.54 -19.58 -14.77
CA ALA A 51 5.72 -18.86 -15.27
C ALA A 51 5.41 -17.42 -15.73
N SER A 52 4.50 -16.72 -15.03
CA SER A 52 4.05 -15.37 -15.37
C SER A 52 4.81 -14.32 -14.57
N VAL A 53 5.76 -13.65 -15.22
CA VAL A 53 6.52 -12.52 -14.63
C VAL A 53 5.57 -11.38 -14.22
N PHE A 54 4.50 -11.15 -14.97
CA PHE A 54 3.49 -10.12 -14.66
C PHE A 54 2.82 -10.38 -13.32
N LEU A 55 2.42 -11.62 -13.06
CA LEU A 55 1.77 -11.99 -11.81
C LEU A 55 2.75 -11.97 -10.62
N CYS A 56 3.99 -12.39 -10.83
CA CYS A 56 5.06 -12.29 -9.82
C CYS A 56 5.36 -10.83 -9.46
N LEU A 57 5.43 -9.95 -10.45
CA LEU A 57 5.65 -8.52 -10.21
C LEU A 57 4.47 -7.89 -9.44
N HIS A 58 3.25 -8.30 -9.77
CA HIS A 58 2.07 -7.85 -9.05
C HIS A 58 2.03 -8.36 -7.61
N ALA A 59 2.48 -9.60 -7.37
CA ALA A 59 2.68 -10.15 -6.03
C ALA A 59 3.71 -9.33 -5.23
N PHE A 60 4.83 -8.99 -5.86
CA PHE A 60 5.85 -8.11 -5.27
C PHE A 60 5.27 -6.73 -4.91
N TYR A 61 4.51 -6.10 -5.83
CA TYR A 61 3.85 -4.83 -5.56
C TYR A 61 2.88 -4.95 -4.36
N THR A 62 2.05 -5.99 -4.31
CA THR A 62 1.13 -6.24 -3.19
C THR A 62 1.88 -6.41 -1.87
N ALA A 63 3.04 -7.09 -1.88
CA ALA A 63 3.91 -7.23 -0.70
C ALA A 63 4.48 -5.88 -0.25
N CYS A 64 4.94 -5.02 -1.17
CA CYS A 64 5.41 -3.66 -0.87
C CYS A 64 4.30 -2.81 -0.22
N MET A 65 3.06 -2.90 -0.72
CA MET A 65 1.91 -2.22 -0.10
C MET A 65 1.60 -2.79 1.29
N GLY A 66 1.74 -4.10 1.49
CA GLY A 66 1.65 -4.76 2.79
C GLY A 66 2.70 -4.22 3.77
N LEU A 67 3.94 -4.06 3.33
CA LEU A 67 5.04 -3.47 4.11
C LEU A 67 4.73 -2.02 4.51
N ALA A 68 4.24 -1.19 3.59
CA ALA A 68 3.85 0.19 3.90
C ALA A 68 2.76 0.25 4.98
N ARG A 69 1.74 -0.63 4.90
CA ARG A 69 0.70 -0.75 5.94
C ARG A 69 1.24 -1.28 7.26
N TRP A 70 2.18 -2.20 7.22
CA TRP A 70 2.85 -2.73 8.41
C TRP A 70 3.63 -1.63 9.14
N LEU A 71 4.34 -0.75 8.41
CA LEU A 71 5.01 0.42 8.98
C LEU A 71 4.02 1.33 9.71
N PHE A 72 2.86 1.61 9.10
CA PHE A 72 1.78 2.36 9.74
C PHE A 72 1.37 1.72 11.07
N VAL A 73 1.07 0.41 11.07
CA VAL A 73 0.65 -0.32 12.27
C VAL A 73 1.71 -0.25 13.37
N ARG A 74 2.98 -0.44 13.01
CA ARG A 74 4.11 -0.42 13.96
C ARG A 74 4.24 0.93 14.64
N VAL A 75 4.17 2.03 13.87
CA VAL A 75 4.26 3.38 14.44
C VAL A 75 3.05 3.70 15.31
N GLN A 76 1.84 3.32 14.92
CA GLN A 76 0.62 3.52 15.71
C GLN A 76 0.64 2.75 17.03
N THR A 77 1.31 1.62 17.12
CA THR A 77 1.43 0.82 18.34
C THR A 77 2.63 1.22 19.23
N GLY A 78 3.30 2.32 18.91
CA GLY A 78 4.45 2.83 19.67
C GLY A 78 5.75 2.07 19.40
N GLY A 79 5.79 1.18 18.41
CA GLY A 79 7.01 0.56 17.93
C GLY A 79 7.85 1.56 17.14
N ARG A 80 9.17 1.46 17.28
CA ARG A 80 10.14 2.21 16.46
C ARG A 80 10.72 1.25 15.41
N PRO A 81 10.09 1.11 14.22
CA PRO A 81 10.67 0.27 13.18
C PRO A 81 12.02 0.86 12.78
N PHE A 82 13.04 0.01 12.73
CA PHE A 82 14.42 0.38 12.34
C PHE A 82 15.11 1.45 13.21
N GLY A 83 14.67 1.66 14.46
CA GLY A 83 15.38 2.51 15.44
C GLY A 83 15.36 4.03 15.18
N LEU A 84 15.08 4.48 13.96
CA LEU A 84 15.28 5.86 13.49
C LEU A 84 13.97 6.62 13.16
N TRP A 85 12.80 5.95 13.18
CA TRP A 85 11.62 6.51 12.54
C TRP A 85 10.55 6.94 13.56
N SER A 86 10.43 8.24 13.70
CA SER A 86 9.27 8.86 14.33
C SER A 86 8.07 8.84 13.37
N ALA A 87 6.88 9.20 13.82
CA ALA A 87 5.71 9.36 12.96
C ALA A 87 5.98 10.30 11.75
N ARG A 88 6.92 11.25 11.90
CA ARG A 88 7.35 12.17 10.82
C ARG A 88 8.12 11.47 9.69
N GLY A 89 8.90 10.44 10.00
CA GLY A 89 9.66 9.68 9.00
C GLY A 89 8.82 8.58 8.32
N CYS A 90 7.77 8.09 8.97
CA CYS A 90 6.92 7.03 8.42
C CYS A 90 6.15 7.48 7.17
N TYR A 91 5.66 8.71 7.13
CA TYR A 91 4.90 9.25 6.00
C TYR A 91 5.72 9.22 4.68
N PRO A 92 6.91 9.86 4.59
CA PRO A 92 7.71 9.81 3.37
C PRO A 92 8.25 8.42 3.07
N ALA A 93 8.49 7.58 4.08
CA ALA A 93 8.91 6.21 3.85
C ALA A 93 7.85 5.35 3.16
N MET A 94 6.58 5.47 3.58
CA MET A 94 5.47 4.85 2.86
C MET A 94 5.40 5.37 1.42
N GLY A 95 5.60 6.68 1.21
CA GLY A 95 5.67 7.29 -0.12
C GLY A 95 6.81 6.72 -0.97
N GLY A 96 8.00 6.55 -0.38
CA GLY A 96 9.16 5.95 -1.06
C GLY A 96 8.90 4.50 -1.49
N ILE A 97 8.25 3.70 -0.64
CA ILE A 97 7.87 2.32 -0.98
C ILE A 97 6.86 2.31 -2.14
N VAL A 98 5.82 3.16 -2.08
CA VAL A 98 4.83 3.28 -3.15
C VAL A 98 5.50 3.70 -4.46
N LEU A 99 6.34 4.73 -4.43
CA LEU A 99 7.03 5.25 -5.61
C LEU A 99 7.94 4.19 -6.24
N SER A 100 8.81 3.56 -5.47
CA SER A 100 9.74 2.55 -5.99
C SER A 100 8.99 1.36 -6.59
N ALA A 101 7.99 0.84 -5.90
CA ALA A 101 7.17 -0.27 -6.41
C ALA A 101 6.43 0.12 -7.70
N SER A 102 5.90 1.34 -7.79
CA SER A 102 5.22 1.83 -8.99
C SER A 102 6.16 2.01 -10.18
N VAL A 103 7.39 2.49 -9.94
CA VAL A 103 8.42 2.60 -11.00
C VAL A 103 8.79 1.21 -11.55
N PHE A 104 9.04 0.22 -10.69
CA PHE A 104 9.29 -1.15 -11.15
C PHE A 104 8.12 -1.71 -11.96
N TYR A 105 6.89 -1.44 -11.53
CA TYR A 105 5.70 -1.86 -12.27
C TYR A 105 5.59 -1.18 -13.64
N MET A 106 5.89 0.13 -13.72
CA MET A 106 5.89 0.88 -14.99
C MET A 106 6.96 0.38 -15.96
N LEU A 107 8.17 0.07 -15.47
CA LEU A 107 9.25 -0.48 -16.32
C LEU A 107 8.83 -1.79 -16.97
N TYR A 108 8.13 -2.65 -16.24
CA TYR A 108 7.58 -3.87 -16.83
C TYR A 108 6.43 -3.60 -17.80
N SER A 109 5.52 -2.69 -17.46
CA SER A 109 4.39 -2.31 -18.32
C SER A 109 4.88 -1.69 -19.64
N LEU A 110 6.00 -0.96 -19.60
CA LEU A 110 6.67 -0.43 -20.79
C LEU A 110 7.13 -1.56 -21.73
N ARG A 111 7.65 -2.66 -21.19
CA ARG A 111 8.04 -3.83 -22.01
C ARG A 111 6.83 -4.44 -22.74
N LEU A 112 5.68 -4.54 -22.07
CA LEU A 112 4.44 -5.01 -22.69
C LEU A 112 3.97 -4.03 -23.77
N PHE A 113 4.03 -2.74 -23.51
CA PHE A 113 3.68 -1.69 -24.46
C PHE A 113 4.56 -1.73 -25.72
N LEU A 114 5.85 -2.07 -25.57
CA LEU A 114 6.81 -2.20 -26.67
C LEU A 114 6.70 -3.54 -27.45
N GLY A 115 5.63 -4.29 -27.25
CA GLY A 115 5.30 -5.47 -28.06
C GLY A 115 5.77 -6.81 -27.47
N GLN A 116 6.17 -6.86 -26.20
CA GLN A 116 6.38 -8.16 -25.54
C GLN A 116 5.03 -8.85 -25.30
N PRO A 117 4.93 -10.17 -25.53
CA PRO A 117 3.64 -10.87 -25.42
C PRO A 117 3.11 -10.80 -23.97
N SER A 118 1.83 -10.48 -23.84
CA SER A 118 1.13 -10.50 -22.56
C SER A 118 0.92 -11.94 -22.10
N PRO A 119 1.02 -12.24 -20.80
CA PRO A 119 0.73 -13.58 -20.33
C PRO A 119 -0.74 -13.93 -20.58
N ARG A 120 -0.96 -15.09 -21.17
CA ARG A 120 -2.30 -15.67 -21.34
C ARG A 120 -2.57 -16.63 -20.19
N TYR A 121 -3.66 -16.42 -19.51
CA TYR A 121 -4.05 -17.26 -18.38
C TYR A 121 -5.08 -18.29 -18.84
N HIS A 122 -4.92 -19.54 -18.37
CA HIS A 122 -5.98 -20.53 -18.52
C HIS A 122 -7.26 -20.02 -17.84
N ARG A 123 -8.43 -20.32 -18.40
CA ARG A 123 -9.73 -19.79 -17.98
C ARG A 123 -9.95 -19.79 -16.45
N TYR A 124 -9.66 -20.90 -15.78
CA TYR A 124 -9.84 -20.99 -14.31
C TYR A 124 -8.86 -20.10 -13.55
N VAL A 125 -7.61 -19.99 -14.01
CA VAL A 125 -6.60 -19.10 -13.42
C VAL A 125 -6.99 -17.65 -13.61
N ALA A 126 -7.47 -17.27 -14.81
CA ALA A 126 -7.94 -15.91 -15.09
C ALA A 126 -9.11 -15.51 -14.20
N ILE A 127 -10.11 -16.40 -14.00
CA ILE A 127 -11.23 -16.16 -13.09
C ILE A 127 -10.73 -15.98 -11.65
N ALA A 128 -9.84 -16.85 -11.17
CA ALA A 128 -9.29 -16.74 -9.82
C ALA A 128 -8.54 -15.41 -9.62
N ILE A 129 -7.69 -15.01 -10.58
CA ILE A 129 -6.99 -13.72 -10.57
C ILE A 129 -7.98 -12.56 -10.52
N ALA A 130 -9.02 -12.58 -11.35
CA ALA A 130 -10.04 -11.53 -11.39
C ALA A 130 -10.76 -11.40 -10.04
N VAL A 131 -11.21 -12.52 -9.46
CA VAL A 131 -11.91 -12.53 -8.16
C VAL A 131 -11.02 -12.00 -7.03
N PHE A 132 -9.79 -12.50 -6.92
CA PHE A 132 -8.84 -12.03 -5.90
C PHE A 132 -8.48 -10.56 -6.06
N THR A 133 -8.32 -10.09 -7.30
CA THR A 133 -7.97 -8.71 -7.60
C THR A 133 -9.13 -7.76 -7.29
N LEU A 134 -10.36 -8.14 -7.64
CA LEU A 134 -11.57 -7.37 -7.29
C LEU A 134 -11.76 -7.30 -5.77
N ALA A 135 -11.59 -8.41 -5.05
CA ALA A 135 -11.63 -8.40 -3.59
C ALA A 135 -10.58 -7.46 -2.98
N GLU A 136 -9.37 -7.45 -3.53
CA GLU A 136 -8.29 -6.53 -3.10
C GLU A 136 -8.65 -5.06 -3.36
N ILE A 137 -9.22 -4.74 -4.52
CA ILE A 137 -9.70 -3.38 -4.83
C ILE A 137 -10.75 -2.93 -3.82
N VAL A 138 -11.76 -3.76 -3.56
CA VAL A 138 -12.82 -3.46 -2.59
C VAL A 138 -12.25 -3.20 -1.19
N LEU A 139 -11.34 -4.06 -0.72
CA LEU A 139 -10.70 -3.90 0.59
C LEU A 139 -9.84 -2.64 0.68
N ASN A 140 -9.12 -2.29 -0.39
CA ASN A 140 -8.31 -1.08 -0.45
C ASN A 140 -9.18 0.18 -0.44
N ILE A 141 -10.28 0.20 -1.19
CA ILE A 141 -11.24 1.30 -1.20
C ILE A 141 -11.89 1.44 0.18
N TYR A 142 -12.35 0.33 0.77
CA TYR A 142 -12.93 0.32 2.11
C TYR A 142 -11.95 0.85 3.16
N GLY A 143 -10.68 0.40 3.12
CA GLY A 143 -9.61 0.92 3.98
C GLY A 143 -9.35 2.41 3.80
N SER A 144 -9.41 2.90 2.56
CA SER A 144 -9.25 4.32 2.22
C SER A 144 -10.39 5.19 2.78
N VAL A 145 -11.63 4.72 2.64
CA VAL A 145 -12.83 5.43 3.14
C VAL A 145 -12.85 5.44 4.67
N THR A 146 -12.52 4.32 5.30
CA THR A 146 -12.48 4.21 6.76
C THR A 146 -11.42 5.12 7.39
N ALA A 147 -10.27 5.29 6.72
CA ALA A 147 -9.20 6.19 7.15
C ALA A 147 -9.55 7.70 6.99
N ARG A 148 -10.62 8.04 6.26
CA ARG A 148 -11.00 9.44 5.96
C ARG A 148 -11.50 10.22 7.20
N ARG A 149 -11.99 9.55 8.22
CA ARG A 149 -12.69 10.17 9.37
C ARG A 149 -11.78 10.91 10.37
N ARG A 150 -10.46 10.91 10.19
CA ARG A 150 -9.51 11.57 11.11
C ARG A 150 -8.45 12.34 10.32
N SER A 151 -8.11 13.54 10.78
CA SER A 151 -7.11 14.44 10.18
C SER A 151 -5.66 14.09 10.52
N GLU A 152 -5.37 12.88 11.00
CA GLU A 152 -4.00 12.48 11.35
C GLU A 152 -3.16 12.25 10.07
N PRO A 153 -1.94 12.84 9.98
CA PRO A 153 -1.09 12.70 8.80
C PRO A 153 -0.79 11.25 8.40
N LEU A 154 -0.65 10.39 9.40
CA LEU A 154 -0.34 8.97 9.19
C LEU A 154 -1.53 8.20 8.58
N LEU A 155 -2.77 8.55 8.94
CA LEU A 155 -3.98 8.01 8.32
C LEU A 155 -4.14 8.50 6.87
N HIS A 156 -3.71 9.72 6.58
CA HIS A 156 -3.65 10.23 5.21
C HIS A 156 -2.67 9.41 4.35
N ALA A 157 -1.48 9.08 4.90
CA ALA A 157 -0.53 8.19 4.23
C ALA A 157 -1.14 6.80 3.92
N LEU A 158 -1.81 6.19 4.90
CA LEU A 158 -2.47 4.89 4.73
C LEU A 158 -3.53 4.95 3.61
N ARG A 159 -4.31 6.02 3.58
CA ARG A 159 -5.34 6.23 2.54
C ARG A 159 -4.72 6.33 1.15
N LEU A 160 -3.65 7.12 0.99
CA LEU A 160 -2.96 7.26 -0.29
C LEU A 160 -2.30 5.96 -0.74
N THR A 161 -1.70 5.19 0.19
CA THR A 161 -1.15 3.87 -0.08
C THR A 161 -2.25 2.90 -0.57
N ASN A 162 -3.42 2.90 0.06
CA ASN A 162 -4.54 2.06 -0.36
C ASN A 162 -5.08 2.47 -1.74
N LEU A 163 -5.14 3.77 -2.05
CA LEU A 163 -5.52 4.26 -3.37
C LEU A 163 -4.52 3.82 -4.45
N ALA A 164 -3.21 3.99 -4.20
CA ALA A 164 -2.18 3.53 -5.11
C ALA A 164 -2.27 2.01 -5.36
N ALA A 165 -2.51 1.23 -4.30
CA ALA A 165 -2.71 -0.21 -4.42
C ALA A 165 -3.92 -0.56 -5.30
N SER A 166 -5.06 0.14 -5.15
CA SER A 166 -6.24 -0.07 -5.98
C SER A 166 -5.97 0.23 -7.45
N LEU A 167 -5.23 1.33 -7.75
CA LEU A 167 -4.91 1.71 -9.12
C LEU A 167 -4.11 0.63 -9.85
N ILE A 168 -3.10 0.04 -9.20
CA ILE A 168 -2.28 -1.02 -9.80
C ILE A 168 -3.05 -2.35 -9.93
N CYS A 169 -4.07 -2.58 -9.11
CA CYS A 169 -4.92 -3.76 -9.26
C CYS A 169 -5.78 -3.72 -10.55
N LEU A 170 -6.12 -2.54 -11.08
CA LEU A 170 -6.98 -2.40 -12.25
C LEU A 170 -6.39 -3.04 -13.52
N PRO A 171 -5.12 -2.80 -13.91
CA PRO A 171 -4.52 -3.48 -15.05
C PRO A 171 -4.48 -5.00 -14.93
N LEU A 172 -4.28 -5.53 -13.71
CA LEU A 172 -4.30 -6.99 -13.50
C LEU A 172 -5.71 -7.56 -13.66
N ALA A 173 -6.74 -6.90 -13.14
CA ALA A 173 -8.13 -7.28 -13.33
C ALA A 173 -8.50 -7.23 -14.81
N GLN A 174 -8.10 -6.17 -15.53
CA GLN A 174 -8.28 -6.03 -16.97
C GLN A 174 -7.59 -7.17 -17.72
N ALA A 175 -6.31 -7.46 -17.45
CA ALA A 175 -5.57 -8.52 -18.11
C ALA A 175 -6.21 -9.91 -17.88
N ALA A 176 -6.71 -10.16 -16.66
CA ALA A 176 -7.41 -11.38 -16.33
C ALA A 176 -8.73 -11.51 -17.13
N ILE A 177 -9.53 -10.45 -17.19
CA ILE A 177 -10.80 -10.43 -17.94
C ILE A 177 -10.54 -10.63 -19.44
N LEU A 178 -9.57 -9.91 -19.99
CA LEU A 178 -9.24 -10.02 -21.41
C LEU A 178 -8.70 -11.40 -21.81
N SER A 179 -8.04 -12.11 -20.88
CA SER A 179 -7.50 -13.45 -21.11
C SER A 179 -8.56 -14.51 -21.46
N PHE A 180 -9.82 -14.32 -21.02
CA PHE A 180 -10.90 -15.27 -21.34
C PHE A 180 -11.95 -14.72 -22.30
N THR A 181 -11.90 -13.42 -22.64
CA THR A 181 -12.86 -12.81 -23.57
C THR A 181 -12.32 -12.68 -24.99
N HIS A 182 -10.99 -12.59 -25.16
CA HIS A 182 -10.36 -12.37 -26.45
C HIS A 182 -9.27 -13.40 -26.76
N THR A 183 -9.20 -13.80 -28.04
CA THR A 183 -8.15 -14.70 -28.56
C THR A 183 -6.94 -13.96 -29.10
N VAL A 184 -7.06 -12.64 -29.31
CA VAL A 184 -6.01 -11.77 -29.86
C VAL A 184 -5.04 -11.33 -28.76
N ASP A 185 -3.79 -11.04 -29.14
CA ASP A 185 -2.80 -10.48 -28.20
C ASP A 185 -3.15 -9.03 -27.88
N LEU A 186 -3.42 -8.77 -26.61
CA LEU A 186 -3.80 -7.47 -26.08
C LEU A 186 -2.68 -6.83 -25.24
N SER A 187 -1.43 -7.22 -25.51
CA SER A 187 -0.24 -6.75 -24.78
C SER A 187 -0.15 -5.22 -24.77
N PHE A 188 -0.44 -4.58 -25.90
CA PHE A 188 -0.45 -3.13 -26.02
C PHE A 188 -1.42 -2.49 -25.03
N TYR A 189 -2.67 -2.97 -24.96
CA TYR A 189 -3.68 -2.42 -24.04
C TYR A 189 -3.33 -2.66 -22.57
N ASN A 190 -2.80 -3.84 -22.25
CA ASN A 190 -2.34 -4.18 -20.91
C ASN A 190 -1.12 -3.34 -20.50
N GLY A 191 -0.19 -3.12 -21.42
CA GLY A 191 0.97 -2.26 -21.24
C GLY A 191 0.56 -0.79 -21.03
N LEU A 192 -0.33 -0.27 -21.88
CA LEU A 192 -0.82 1.10 -21.82
C LEU A 192 -1.56 1.37 -20.50
N SER A 193 -2.50 0.50 -20.12
CA SER A 193 -3.22 0.64 -18.85
C SER A 193 -2.27 0.55 -17.66
N GLY A 194 -1.29 -0.36 -17.69
CA GLY A 194 -0.26 -0.48 -16.66
C GLY A 194 0.61 0.77 -16.52
N LEU A 195 0.96 1.42 -17.63
CA LEU A 195 1.70 2.70 -17.63
C LEU A 195 0.86 3.83 -17.03
N ILE A 196 -0.40 3.97 -17.45
CA ILE A 196 -1.29 5.04 -16.97
C ILE A 196 -1.53 4.91 -15.46
N PHE A 197 -1.99 3.75 -15.00
CA PHE A 197 -2.28 3.53 -13.57
C PHE A 197 -1.00 3.48 -12.73
N GLY A 198 0.10 2.97 -13.29
CA GLY A 198 1.43 3.02 -12.67
C GLY A 198 1.91 4.45 -12.47
N ALA A 199 1.72 5.33 -13.46
CA ALA A 199 2.08 6.75 -13.37
C ALA A 199 1.26 7.47 -12.28
N PHE A 200 -0.05 7.24 -12.20
CA PHE A 200 -0.88 7.80 -11.12
C PHE A 200 -0.42 7.31 -9.74
N ALA A 201 -0.10 6.03 -9.58
CA ALA A 201 0.42 5.49 -8.33
C ALA A 201 1.80 6.07 -7.99
N ALA A 202 2.69 6.26 -8.98
CA ALA A 202 3.99 6.90 -8.81
C ALA A 202 3.86 8.37 -8.40
N ILE A 203 2.93 9.13 -8.99
CA ILE A 203 2.62 10.51 -8.60
C ILE A 203 2.16 10.57 -7.14
N ILE A 204 1.29 9.64 -6.71
CA ILE A 204 0.87 9.56 -5.30
C ILE A 204 2.08 9.28 -4.40
N GLY A 205 2.95 8.34 -4.76
CA GLY A 205 4.16 8.01 -3.99
C GLY A 205 5.13 9.20 -3.91
N ALA A 206 5.36 9.88 -5.03
CA ALA A 206 6.20 11.08 -5.10
C ALA A 206 5.59 12.22 -4.25
N TRP A 207 4.30 12.46 -4.35
CA TRP A 207 3.61 13.43 -3.52
C TRP A 207 3.82 13.15 -2.03
N MET A 208 3.66 11.90 -1.59
CA MET A 208 3.89 11.50 -0.21
C MET A 208 5.33 11.67 0.23
N LEU A 209 6.30 11.48 -0.68
CA LEU A 209 7.72 11.61 -0.38
C LEU A 209 8.12 13.08 -0.17
N PHE A 210 7.63 13.99 -1.01
CA PHE A 210 8.04 15.40 -1.02
C PHE A 210 7.13 16.30 -0.19
N HIS A 211 5.83 15.98 -0.06
CA HIS A 211 4.88 16.79 0.68
C HIS A 211 4.72 16.29 2.12
N ARG A 212 5.40 16.95 3.06
CA ARG A 212 5.27 16.66 4.49
C ARG A 212 4.04 17.40 5.04
N PRO A 213 2.99 16.70 5.48
CA PRO A 213 1.83 17.37 6.06
C PRO A 213 2.24 18.11 7.35
N LYS A 214 1.81 19.37 7.45
CA LYS A 214 1.98 20.17 8.68
C LYS A 214 1.23 19.48 9.81
N GLN A 215 1.90 19.24 10.95
CA GLN A 215 1.20 18.84 12.16
C GLN A 215 0.37 20.03 12.64
N PRO A 216 -0.86 19.81 13.13
CA PRO A 216 -1.53 20.85 13.90
C PRO A 216 -0.60 21.26 15.04
N ALA A 217 -0.40 22.58 15.23
CA ALA A 217 0.33 23.11 16.36
C ALA A 217 -0.36 22.60 17.65
N GLU A 218 0.43 22.00 18.56
CA GLU A 218 -0.04 21.57 19.87
C GLU A 218 -0.39 22.78 20.74
#